data_e84ca983b15c0918e01d7748f3050246
#
_entry.id   e84ca983b15c0918e01d7748f3050246
#
_cell.length_a   1.000
_cell.length_b   1.000
_cell.length_c   1.000
_cell.angle_alpha   90.00
_cell.angle_beta   90.00
_cell.angle_gamma   90.00
#
_symmetry.space_group_name_H-M   'P 1'
#
loop_
_entity.id
_entity.type
_entity.pdbx_description
1 polymer ?
#
loop_
_entity_poly.entity_id
_entity_poly.type
_entity_poly.pdbx_seq_one_letter_code
_entity_poly.pdbx_strand_id
1 'polypeptide(L)'
;MEEKSVGRSFLILSLAGILVKILSAAYVPLLNAIIGQDGIGIYNASYSYFVFILAITSLGAQPAVAKVVSELRAQGHHEGALRAMKIARNYLAIIGAIITIIFISLAGVIASGTKWSEAALSLRFLAPTVFFSCILATYRGYMQGTEDMKTLAISQVLE
;
A
#
# COMPACT_ATOMS: atom_id res chain seq x y z
N MET A 1 -21.26 -2.08 -25.38
CA MET A 1 -20.61 -3.20 -24.66
C MET A 1 -19.62 -2.70 -23.60
N GLU A 2 -19.01 -1.53 -23.75
CA GLU A 2 -18.06 -0.93 -22.77
C GLU A 2 -18.70 -0.58 -21.41
N GLU A 3 -19.90 -0.01 -21.42
CA GLU A 3 -20.57 0.44 -20.19
C GLU A 3 -20.85 -0.71 -19.18
N LYS A 4 -21.21 -1.89 -19.69
CA LYS A 4 -21.37 -3.09 -18.86
C LYS A 4 -20.04 -3.61 -18.27
N SER A 5 -18.94 -3.40 -18.98
CA SER A 5 -17.58 -3.78 -18.53
C SER A 5 -17.13 -2.88 -17.38
N VAL A 6 -17.31 -1.57 -17.50
CA VAL A 6 -16.94 -0.58 -16.47
C VAL A 6 -17.76 -0.78 -15.19
N GLY A 7 -19.09 -0.97 -15.32
CA GLY A 7 -19.95 -1.25 -14.16
C GLY A 7 -19.55 -2.51 -13.41
N ARG A 8 -19.19 -3.60 -14.12
CA ARG A 8 -18.72 -4.85 -13.53
C ARG A 8 -17.39 -4.68 -12.83
N SER A 9 -16.46 -3.93 -13.40
CA SER A 9 -15.14 -3.65 -12.81
C SER A 9 -15.28 -2.83 -11.53
N PHE A 10 -16.16 -1.83 -11.52
CA PHE A 10 -16.49 -1.04 -10.34
C PHE A 10 -17.10 -1.89 -9.22
N LEU A 11 -18.04 -2.79 -9.53
CA LEU A 11 -18.64 -3.69 -8.55
C LEU A 11 -17.61 -4.63 -7.93
N ILE A 12 -16.71 -5.21 -8.73
CA ILE A 12 -15.66 -6.10 -8.22
C ILE A 12 -14.77 -5.37 -7.22
N LEU A 13 -14.33 -4.16 -7.55
CA LEU A 13 -13.46 -3.36 -6.68
C LEU A 13 -14.18 -2.91 -5.41
N SER A 14 -15.45 -2.53 -5.51
CA SER A 14 -16.26 -2.14 -4.35
C SER A 14 -16.51 -3.30 -3.41
N LEU A 15 -16.84 -4.49 -3.92
CA LEU A 15 -17.01 -5.70 -3.11
C LEU A 15 -15.72 -6.12 -2.43
N ALA A 16 -14.58 -6.06 -3.14
CA ALA A 16 -13.27 -6.31 -2.53
C ALA A 16 -12.98 -5.33 -1.39
N GLY A 17 -13.26 -4.03 -1.58
CA GLY A 17 -13.10 -3.01 -0.53
C GLY A 17 -13.98 -3.27 0.70
N ILE A 18 -15.23 -3.68 0.51
CA ILE A 18 -16.12 -4.07 1.62
C ILE A 18 -15.57 -5.29 2.36
N LEU A 19 -15.13 -6.32 1.64
CA LEU A 19 -14.56 -7.52 2.22
C LEU A 19 -13.33 -7.20 3.08
N VAL A 20 -12.41 -6.39 2.57
CA VAL A 20 -11.23 -5.91 3.32
C VAL A 20 -11.64 -5.19 4.60
N LYS A 21 -12.67 -4.33 4.56
CA LYS A 21 -13.17 -3.63 5.74
C LYS A 21 -13.76 -4.57 6.79
N ILE A 22 -14.50 -5.59 6.37
CA ILE A 22 -15.05 -6.61 7.27
C ILE A 22 -13.92 -7.40 7.94
N LEU A 23 -12.92 -7.85 7.16
CA LEU A 23 -11.76 -8.55 7.69
C LEU A 23 -10.97 -7.69 8.69
N SER A 24 -10.74 -6.41 8.36
CA SER A 24 -10.06 -5.47 9.25
C SER A 24 -10.85 -5.22 10.55
N ALA A 25 -12.19 -5.14 10.47
CA ALA A 25 -13.03 -4.97 11.66
C ALA A 25 -13.01 -6.19 12.58
N ALA A 26 -12.89 -7.39 12.02
CA ALA A 26 -12.77 -8.64 12.80
C ALA A 26 -11.36 -8.83 13.38
N TYR A 27 -10.33 -8.34 12.71
CA TYR A 27 -8.94 -8.50 13.12
C TYR A 27 -8.62 -7.79 14.45
N VAL A 28 -9.09 -6.55 14.62
CA VAL A 28 -8.73 -5.71 15.79
C VAL A 28 -9.18 -6.30 17.13
N PRO A 29 -10.44 -6.77 17.31
CA PRO A 29 -10.85 -7.43 18.55
C PRO A 29 -10.07 -8.71 18.84
N LEU A 30 -9.78 -9.50 17.78
CA LEU A 30 -9.00 -10.74 17.90
C LEU A 30 -7.57 -10.43 18.38
N LEU A 31 -6.94 -9.42 17.79
CA LEU A 31 -5.60 -8.98 18.18
C LEU A 31 -5.59 -8.51 19.63
N ASN A 32 -6.58 -7.72 20.06
CA ASN A 32 -6.68 -7.25 21.44
C ASN A 32 -6.84 -8.41 22.45
N ALA A 33 -7.58 -9.44 22.09
CA ALA A 33 -7.72 -10.62 22.92
C ALA A 33 -6.41 -11.40 23.12
N ILE A 34 -5.49 -11.35 22.12
CA ILE A 34 -4.21 -12.07 22.17
C ILE A 34 -3.12 -11.27 22.86
N ILE A 35 -2.96 -9.97 22.53
CA ILE A 35 -1.82 -9.15 23.00
C ILE A 35 -2.17 -8.24 24.18
N GLY A 36 -3.44 -8.15 24.57
CA GLY A 36 -3.90 -7.31 25.66
C GLY A 36 -3.86 -5.80 25.37
N GLN A 37 -4.24 -4.99 26.37
CA GLN A 37 -4.37 -3.54 26.19
C GLN A 37 -3.02 -2.83 25.96
N ASP A 38 -1.96 -3.25 26.64
CA ASP A 38 -0.63 -2.66 26.47
C ASP A 38 -0.05 -2.97 25.08
N GLY A 39 -0.20 -4.22 24.64
CA GLY A 39 0.20 -4.61 23.29
C GLY A 39 -0.56 -3.88 22.18
N ILE A 40 -1.85 -3.66 22.33
CA ILE A 40 -2.66 -2.84 21.42
C ILE A 40 -2.20 -1.37 21.42
N GLY A 41 -1.77 -0.83 22.56
CA GLY A 41 -1.21 0.52 22.66
C GLY A 41 0.07 0.66 21.82
N ILE A 42 1.01 -0.28 21.97
CA ILE A 42 2.26 -0.34 21.19
C ILE A 42 1.95 -0.51 19.69
N TYR A 43 1.02 -1.42 19.35
CA TYR A 43 0.59 -1.64 17.97
C TYR A 43 0.02 -0.37 17.33
N ASN A 44 -0.96 0.29 17.99
CA ASN A 44 -1.60 1.48 17.45
C ASN A 44 -0.62 2.65 17.29
N ALA A 45 0.29 2.84 18.25
CA ALA A 45 1.34 3.85 18.13
C ALA A 45 2.24 3.58 16.91
N SER A 46 2.75 2.36 16.80
CA SER A 46 3.63 1.97 15.69
C SER A 46 2.92 2.05 14.33
N TYR A 47 1.69 1.54 14.27
CA TYR A 47 0.88 1.53 13.04
C TYR A 47 0.52 2.94 12.56
N SER A 48 0.23 3.87 13.47
CA SER A 48 -0.08 5.26 13.12
C SER A 48 1.08 5.95 12.41
N TYR A 49 2.30 5.81 12.94
CA TYR A 49 3.50 6.34 12.28
C TYR A 49 3.82 5.66 10.96
N PHE A 50 3.65 4.34 10.91
CA PHE A 50 3.83 3.57 9.68
C PHE A 50 2.87 4.03 8.57
N VAL A 51 1.56 4.15 8.87
CA VAL A 51 0.56 4.61 7.90
C VAL A 51 0.83 6.05 7.45
N PHE A 52 1.28 6.92 8.34
CA PHE A 52 1.65 8.29 7.99
C PHE A 52 2.80 8.32 6.97
N ILE A 53 3.86 7.53 7.19
CA ILE A 53 5.00 7.44 6.27
C ILE A 53 4.58 6.80 4.96
N LEU A 54 3.77 5.74 5.02
CA LEU A 54 3.23 5.08 3.84
C LEU A 54 2.38 6.04 3.00
N ALA A 55 1.56 6.85 3.65
CA ALA A 55 0.75 7.87 3.00
C ALA A 55 1.61 8.87 2.22
N ILE A 56 2.63 9.43 2.83
CA ILE A 56 3.54 10.38 2.16
C ILE A 56 4.28 9.71 0.97
N THR A 57 4.66 8.44 1.12
CA THR A 57 5.50 7.74 0.15
C THR A 57 4.73 7.21 -1.05
N SER A 58 3.49 6.73 -0.85
CA SER A 58 2.77 5.94 -1.87
C SER A 58 1.45 6.54 -2.34
N LEU A 59 0.91 7.57 -1.67
CA LEU A 59 -0.43 8.14 -1.94
C LEU A 59 -0.64 8.60 -3.39
N GLY A 60 0.41 9.08 -4.06
CA GLY A 60 0.33 9.54 -5.46
C GLY A 60 0.84 8.53 -6.48
N ALA A 61 1.55 7.48 -6.06
CA ALA A 61 2.28 6.59 -6.96
C ALA A 61 1.34 5.73 -7.82
N GLN A 62 0.39 5.06 -7.20
CA GLN A 62 -0.55 4.18 -7.92
C GLN A 62 -1.39 4.95 -8.95
N PRO A 63 -2.09 6.05 -8.63
CA PRO A 63 -2.87 6.79 -9.63
C PRO A 63 -2.01 7.45 -10.70
N ALA A 64 -0.79 7.90 -10.38
CA ALA A 64 0.12 8.47 -11.37
C ALA A 64 0.55 7.42 -12.41
N VAL A 65 0.94 6.23 -11.96
CA VAL A 65 1.28 5.12 -12.86
C VAL A 65 0.06 4.70 -13.67
N ALA A 66 -1.12 4.58 -13.04
CA ALA A 66 -2.35 4.21 -13.75
C ALA A 66 -2.69 5.20 -14.87
N LYS A 67 -2.55 6.49 -14.63
CA LYS A 67 -2.78 7.54 -15.62
C LYS A 67 -1.84 7.40 -16.82
N VAL A 68 -0.54 7.33 -16.58
CA VAL A 68 0.47 7.21 -17.65
C VAL A 68 0.26 5.93 -18.47
N VAL A 69 -0.01 4.81 -17.79
CA VAL A 69 -0.27 3.53 -18.45
C VAL A 69 -1.53 3.57 -19.31
N SER A 70 -2.63 4.16 -18.81
CA SER A 70 -3.88 4.26 -19.57
C SER A 70 -3.73 5.17 -20.79
N GLU A 71 -3.02 6.29 -20.68
CA GLU A 71 -2.75 7.21 -21.79
C GLU A 71 -1.92 6.54 -22.90
N LEU A 72 -0.84 5.83 -22.54
CA LEU A 72 0.00 5.10 -23.50
C LEU A 72 -0.77 3.98 -24.19
N ARG A 73 -1.63 3.27 -23.45
CA ARG A 73 -2.48 2.22 -24.04
C ARG A 73 -3.54 2.76 -24.99
N ALA A 74 -4.17 3.89 -24.65
CA ALA A 74 -5.12 4.57 -25.52
C ALA A 74 -4.49 5.00 -26.86
N GLN A 75 -3.18 5.30 -26.85
CA GLN A 75 -2.40 5.63 -28.03
C GLN A 75 -1.87 4.37 -28.79
N GLY A 76 -2.19 3.16 -28.34
CA GLY A 76 -1.71 1.91 -28.92
C GLY A 76 -0.28 1.53 -28.55
N HIS A 77 0.37 2.28 -27.67
CA HIS A 77 1.76 2.06 -27.25
C HIS A 77 1.87 1.07 -26.09
N HIS A 78 1.51 -0.19 -26.28
CA HIS A 78 1.49 -1.22 -25.23
C HIS A 78 2.87 -1.49 -24.60
N GLU A 79 3.93 -1.52 -25.43
CA GLU A 79 5.30 -1.68 -24.93
C GLU A 79 5.77 -0.46 -24.13
N GLY A 80 5.33 0.74 -24.53
CA GLY A 80 5.57 1.99 -23.81
C GLY A 80 4.97 1.97 -22.41
N ALA A 81 3.74 1.47 -22.27
CA ALA A 81 3.07 1.31 -20.99
C ALA A 81 3.84 0.37 -20.04
N LEU A 82 4.31 -0.76 -20.54
CA LEU A 82 5.13 -1.69 -19.75
C LEU A 82 6.48 -1.09 -19.36
N ARG A 83 7.12 -0.33 -20.27
CA ARG A 83 8.38 0.37 -20.00
C ARG A 83 8.17 1.45 -18.93
N ALA A 84 7.11 2.24 -19.01
CA ALA A 84 6.76 3.27 -18.04
C ALA A 84 6.58 2.66 -16.64
N MET A 85 5.88 1.54 -16.52
CA MET A 85 5.73 0.80 -15.26
C MET A 85 7.08 0.34 -14.70
N LYS A 86 7.95 -0.24 -15.51
CA LYS A 86 9.29 -0.68 -15.07
C LYS A 86 10.15 0.47 -14.57
N ILE A 87 10.10 1.63 -15.25
CA ILE A 87 10.80 2.84 -14.83
C ILE A 87 10.25 3.32 -13.48
N ALA A 88 8.92 3.47 -13.36
CA ALA A 88 8.27 3.88 -12.14
C ALA A 88 8.61 2.94 -10.97
N ARG A 89 8.59 1.62 -11.20
CA ARG A 89 8.98 0.62 -10.20
C ARG A 89 10.40 0.84 -9.69
N ASN A 90 11.37 1.06 -10.59
CA ASN A 90 12.77 1.24 -10.21
C ASN A 90 12.94 2.54 -9.39
N TYR A 91 12.31 3.64 -9.79
CA TYR A 91 12.32 4.89 -9.02
C TYR A 91 11.68 4.73 -7.64
N LEU A 92 10.49 4.13 -7.57
CA LEU A 92 9.81 3.93 -6.31
C LEU A 92 10.50 2.90 -5.41
N ALA A 93 11.20 1.92 -5.98
CA ALA A 93 12.04 1.00 -5.21
C ALA A 93 13.22 1.74 -4.55
N ILE A 94 13.89 2.64 -5.28
CA ILE A 94 14.99 3.44 -4.73
C ILE A 94 14.47 4.37 -3.62
N ILE A 95 13.39 5.10 -3.88
CA ILE A 95 12.76 6.00 -2.89
C ILE A 95 12.31 5.21 -1.66
N GLY A 96 11.62 4.09 -1.87
CA GLY A 96 11.16 3.21 -0.80
C GLY A 96 12.32 2.65 0.04
N ALA A 97 13.44 2.27 -0.58
CA ALA A 97 14.64 1.82 0.12
C ALA A 97 15.24 2.93 0.98
N ILE A 98 15.40 4.15 0.44
CA ILE A 98 15.92 5.30 1.17
C ILE A 98 15.04 5.62 2.38
N ILE A 99 13.71 5.68 2.18
CA ILE A 99 12.76 5.98 3.25
C ILE A 99 12.76 4.87 4.31
N THR A 100 12.86 3.62 3.90
CA THR A 100 12.97 2.48 4.82
C THR A 100 14.21 2.61 5.72
N ILE A 101 15.37 2.95 5.15
CA ILE A 101 16.61 3.13 5.92
C ILE A 101 16.48 4.31 6.90
N ILE A 102 15.93 5.43 6.44
CA ILE A 102 15.66 6.61 7.30
C ILE A 102 14.71 6.22 8.42
N PHE A 103 13.63 5.50 8.12
CA PHE A 103 12.63 5.10 9.10
C PHE A 103 13.21 4.15 10.17
N ILE A 104 14.02 3.16 9.76
CA ILE A 104 14.73 2.28 10.69
C ILE A 104 15.64 3.09 11.62
N SER A 105 16.39 4.05 11.07
CA SER A 105 17.33 4.89 11.82
C SER A 105 16.62 5.81 12.82
N LEU A 106 15.48 6.36 12.43
CA LEU A 106 14.68 7.26 13.27
C LEU A 106 13.71 6.54 14.21
N ALA A 107 13.54 5.23 14.11
CA ALA A 107 12.56 4.47 14.89
C ALA A 107 12.71 4.67 16.41
N GLY A 108 13.94 4.76 16.91
CA GLY A 108 14.22 5.04 18.34
C GLY A 108 13.81 6.46 18.75
N VAL A 109 14.07 7.44 17.92
CA VAL A 109 13.69 8.86 18.17
C VAL A 109 12.18 9.01 18.13
N ILE A 110 11.52 8.40 17.16
CA ILE A 110 10.06 8.40 17.04
C ILE A 110 9.41 7.75 18.27
N ALA A 111 9.92 6.60 18.69
CA ALA A 111 9.40 5.88 19.85
C ALA A 111 9.60 6.65 21.16
N SER A 112 10.70 7.39 21.33
CA SER A 112 10.94 8.21 22.52
C SER A 112 9.93 9.35 22.69
N GLY A 113 9.28 9.79 21.61
CA GLY A 113 8.18 10.74 21.64
C GLY A 113 6.82 10.13 22.00
N THR A 114 6.73 8.80 22.14
CA THR A 114 5.52 8.07 22.53
C THR A 114 5.61 7.63 23.99
N LYS A 115 4.46 7.28 24.59
CA LYS A 115 4.44 6.64 25.93
C LYS A 115 5.03 5.22 25.92
N TRP A 116 5.31 4.67 24.74
CA TRP A 116 5.67 3.27 24.50
C TRP A 116 7.06 3.19 23.86
N SER A 117 8.11 3.14 24.67
CA SER A 117 9.50 2.99 24.19
C SER A 117 9.72 1.73 23.39
N GLU A 118 8.93 0.68 23.66
CA GLU A 118 8.97 -0.61 22.96
C GLU A 118 8.44 -0.53 21.52
N ALA A 119 7.72 0.54 21.17
CA ALA A 119 7.28 0.80 19.79
C ALA A 119 8.45 0.93 18.80
N ALA A 120 9.68 1.24 19.27
CA ALA A 120 10.86 1.31 18.42
C ALA A 120 11.15 0.00 17.69
N LEU A 121 11.00 -1.13 18.38
CA LEU A 121 11.21 -2.46 17.79
C LEU A 121 10.13 -2.75 16.73
N SER A 122 8.87 -2.49 17.06
CA SER A 122 7.74 -2.66 16.12
C SER A 122 7.90 -1.81 14.87
N LEU A 123 8.35 -0.54 15.01
CA LEU A 123 8.61 0.37 13.90
C LEU A 123 9.74 -0.16 12.99
N ARG A 124 10.81 -0.71 13.56
CA ARG A 124 11.91 -1.31 12.77
C ARG A 124 11.43 -2.51 11.96
N PHE A 125 10.57 -3.36 12.52
CA PHE A 125 10.00 -4.51 11.80
C PHE A 125 8.99 -4.11 10.73
N LEU A 126 8.26 -2.99 10.94
CA LEU A 126 7.32 -2.46 9.95
C LEU A 126 8.04 -1.71 8.79
N ALA A 127 9.22 -1.17 9.03
CA ALA A 127 9.92 -0.34 8.05
C ALA A 127 10.13 -1.02 6.67
N PRO A 128 10.55 -2.29 6.56
CA PRO A 128 10.70 -2.95 5.25
C PRO A 128 9.41 -3.00 4.44
N THR A 129 8.25 -2.98 5.10
CA THR A 129 6.94 -2.98 4.42
C THR A 129 6.77 -1.74 3.56
N VAL A 130 7.35 -0.58 3.93
CA VAL A 130 7.31 0.65 3.13
C VAL A 130 7.96 0.41 1.75
N PHE A 131 9.11 -0.25 1.71
CA PHE A 131 9.78 -0.60 0.46
C PHE A 131 8.91 -1.47 -0.44
N PHE A 132 8.35 -2.55 0.11
CA PHE A 132 7.48 -3.45 -0.64
C PHE A 132 6.20 -2.76 -1.10
N SER A 133 5.60 -1.89 -0.28
CA SER A 133 4.41 -1.12 -0.65
C SER A 133 4.65 -0.15 -1.79
N CYS A 134 5.83 0.47 -1.87
CA CYS A 134 6.22 1.31 -3.01
C CYS A 134 6.28 0.52 -4.32
N ILE A 135 6.83 -0.68 -4.28
CA ILE A 135 6.86 -1.58 -5.43
C ILE A 135 5.45 -2.04 -5.81
N LEU A 136 4.66 -2.44 -4.81
CA LEU A 136 3.29 -2.90 -5.00
C LEU A 136 2.40 -1.81 -5.64
N ALA A 137 2.57 -0.55 -5.23
CA ALA A 137 1.85 0.59 -5.78
C ALA A 137 2.05 0.73 -7.31
N THR A 138 3.25 0.43 -7.83
CA THR A 138 3.50 0.47 -9.28
C THR A 138 2.78 -0.64 -10.04
N TYR A 139 2.78 -1.85 -9.50
CA TYR A 139 2.07 -2.97 -10.12
C TYR A 139 0.55 -2.76 -10.09
N ARG A 140 0.02 -2.27 -8.96
CA ARG A 140 -1.39 -1.91 -8.84
C ARG A 140 -1.78 -0.78 -9.79
N GLY A 141 -0.92 0.23 -9.94
CA GLY A 141 -1.10 1.30 -10.92
C GLY A 141 -1.14 0.76 -12.34
N TYR A 142 -0.27 -0.17 -12.68
CA TYR A 142 -0.28 -0.83 -13.99
C TYR A 142 -1.56 -1.63 -14.22
N MET A 143 -1.99 -2.47 -13.26
CA MET A 143 -3.23 -3.23 -13.35
C MET A 143 -4.44 -2.31 -13.50
N GLN A 144 -4.48 -1.21 -12.75
CA GLN A 144 -5.54 -0.21 -12.86
C GLN A 144 -5.53 0.49 -14.22
N GLY A 145 -4.38 0.90 -14.74
CA GLY A 145 -4.24 1.54 -16.04
C GLY A 145 -4.48 0.59 -17.23
N THR A 146 -4.40 -0.71 -17.00
CA THR A 146 -4.73 -1.76 -17.98
C THR A 146 -6.16 -2.30 -17.83
N GLU A 147 -6.95 -1.74 -16.90
CA GLU A 147 -8.32 -2.17 -16.57
C GLU A 147 -8.43 -3.61 -16.03
N ASP A 148 -7.31 -4.21 -15.57
CA ASP A 148 -7.33 -5.52 -14.91
C ASP A 148 -7.76 -5.39 -13.44
N MET A 149 -9.05 -5.05 -13.26
CA MET A 149 -9.63 -4.81 -11.93
C MET A 149 -9.75 -6.09 -11.10
N LYS A 150 -9.77 -7.27 -11.75
CA LYS A 150 -9.83 -8.55 -11.03
C LYS A 150 -8.54 -8.82 -10.28
N THR A 151 -7.40 -8.71 -10.96
CA THR A 151 -6.09 -8.91 -10.33
C THR A 151 -5.83 -7.85 -9.27
N LEU A 152 -6.23 -6.61 -9.52
CA LEU A 152 -6.15 -5.52 -8.55
C LEU A 152 -6.97 -5.85 -7.28
N ALA A 153 -8.23 -6.27 -7.42
CA ALA A 153 -9.10 -6.63 -6.31
C ALA A 153 -8.55 -7.80 -5.49
N ILE A 154 -8.06 -8.86 -6.15
CA ILE A 154 -7.43 -10.01 -5.48
C ILE A 154 -6.20 -9.54 -4.67
N SER A 155 -5.36 -8.68 -5.24
CA SER A 155 -4.18 -8.16 -4.54
C SER A 155 -4.53 -7.35 -3.29
N GLN A 156 -5.67 -6.64 -3.29
CA GLN A 156 -6.16 -5.89 -2.13
C GLN A 156 -6.72 -6.79 -1.03
N VAL A 157 -7.37 -7.88 -1.39
CA VAL A 157 -7.94 -8.84 -0.42
C VAL A 157 -6.86 -9.69 0.24
N LEU A 158 -5.77 -9.99 -0.49
CA LEU A 158 -4.64 -10.77 0.04
C LEU A 158 -3.70 -9.98 0.97
N GLU A 159 -3.76 -8.65 0.94
CA GLU A 159 -2.98 -7.78 1.83
C GLU A 159 -3.65 -7.64 3.20
#